data_2f6804a2d1f387eed9f30b853204a32c
#
_entry.id   2f6804a2d1f387eed9f30b853204a32c
#
_cell.length_a   1.000
_cell.length_b   1.000
_cell.length_c   1.000
_cell.angle_alpha   90.00
_cell.angle_beta   90.00
_cell.angle_gamma   90.00
#
_symmetry.space_group_name_H-M   'P 1'
#
loop_
_entity.id
_entity.type
_entity.pdbx_description
1 polymer ?
#
loop_
_entity_poly.entity_id
_entity_poly.type
_entity_poly.pdbx_seq_one_letter_code
_entity_poly.pdbx_strand_id
1 'polypeptide(L)'
;MKISLIQPGRNNLKYLKWSYDSIRKNQGNHEVEICVADDFSNDGTWDWCLEMMNKDPLFKAIRNEGPTRLGHTILYDRLVNEVATNDICMIYHADMYLCPEALNAVEKHLTDKTIV
;
A
#
# COMPACT_ATOMS: atom_id res chain seq x y z
N MET A 1 10.37 10.99 7.02
CA MET A 1 8.97 10.89 7.53
C MET A 1 8.53 9.44 7.59
N LYS A 2 7.55 9.18 8.43
CA LYS A 2 6.90 7.86 8.50
C LYS A 2 5.57 7.95 7.75
N ILE A 3 5.37 7.12 6.76
CA ILE A 3 4.19 7.17 5.89
C ILE A 3 3.64 5.77 5.63
N SER A 4 2.33 5.66 5.55
CA SER A 4 1.64 4.43 5.16
C SER A 4 1.07 4.58 3.75
N LEU A 5 1.46 3.68 2.86
CA LEU A 5 0.93 3.63 1.50
C LEU A 5 -0.25 2.66 1.47
N ILE A 6 -1.37 3.11 0.96
CA ILE A 6 -2.66 2.42 1.04
C ILE A 6 -3.02 1.86 -0.33
N GLN A 7 -2.96 0.54 -0.47
CA GLN A 7 -3.05 -0.15 -1.76
C GLN A 7 -4.12 -1.25 -1.78
N PRO A 8 -5.40 -0.93 -1.96
CA PRO A 8 -6.40 -1.96 -2.24
C PRO A 8 -6.32 -2.40 -3.71
N GLY A 9 -6.65 -3.64 -3.99
CA GLY A 9 -6.62 -4.14 -5.36
C GLY A 9 -7.22 -5.52 -5.50
N ARG A 10 -7.35 -5.95 -6.74
CA ARG A 10 -7.82 -7.28 -7.11
C ARG A 10 -7.13 -7.74 -8.39
N ASN A 11 -6.55 -8.94 -8.35
CA ASN A 11 -5.91 -9.56 -9.52
C ASN A 11 -4.83 -8.69 -10.17
N ASN A 12 -4.03 -8.00 -9.35
CA ASN A 12 -2.97 -7.11 -9.80
C ASN A 12 -1.58 -7.61 -9.40
N LEU A 13 -1.39 -8.91 -9.23
CA LEU A 13 -0.15 -9.45 -8.66
C LEU A 13 1.11 -8.96 -9.35
N LYS A 14 1.12 -8.99 -10.67
CA LYS A 14 2.28 -8.54 -11.46
C LYS A 14 2.63 -7.09 -11.17
N TYR A 15 1.64 -6.22 -11.16
CA TYR A 15 1.83 -4.79 -10.90
C TYR A 15 2.12 -4.50 -9.43
N LEU A 16 1.49 -5.26 -8.52
CA LEU A 16 1.74 -5.11 -7.09
C LEU A 16 3.19 -5.44 -6.73
N LYS A 17 3.76 -6.49 -7.32
CA LYS A 17 5.17 -6.83 -7.15
C LYS A 17 6.09 -5.73 -7.68
N TRP A 18 5.81 -5.24 -8.86
CA TRP A 18 6.55 -4.15 -9.49
C TRP A 18 6.47 -2.86 -8.66
N SER A 19 5.29 -2.52 -8.18
CA SER A 19 5.07 -1.38 -7.29
C SER A 19 5.87 -1.55 -5.99
N TYR A 20 5.80 -2.71 -5.36
CA TYR A 20 6.54 -3.01 -4.13
C TYR A 20 8.04 -2.82 -4.33
N ASP A 21 8.60 -3.38 -5.38
CA ASP A 21 10.04 -3.26 -5.65
C ASP A 21 10.44 -1.79 -5.85
N SER A 22 9.61 -1.00 -6.53
CA SER A 22 9.86 0.43 -6.72
C SER A 22 9.85 1.20 -5.40
N ILE A 23 8.93 0.87 -4.51
CA ILE A 23 8.83 1.51 -3.19
C ILE A 23 10.09 1.24 -2.38
N ARG A 24 10.49 -0.01 -2.26
CA ARG A 24 11.68 -0.37 -1.46
C ARG A 24 12.97 0.17 -2.06
N LYS A 25 13.04 0.26 -3.39
CA LYS A 25 14.20 0.84 -4.09
C LYS A 25 14.29 2.35 -3.91
N ASN A 26 13.17 3.05 -3.94
CA ASN A 26 13.13 4.51 -4.05
C ASN A 26 12.57 5.24 -2.82
N GLN A 27 12.35 4.51 -1.71
CA GLN A 27 11.82 5.14 -0.50
C GLN A 27 12.78 6.14 0.18
N GLY A 28 14.07 6.05 -0.11
CA GLY A 28 15.06 6.94 0.48
C GLY A 28 15.17 6.76 2.00
N ASN A 29 15.26 7.87 2.73
CA ASN A 29 15.39 7.88 4.17
C ASN A 29 14.04 7.82 4.91
N HIS A 30 12.96 7.62 4.19
CA HIS A 30 11.62 7.55 4.79
C HIS A 30 11.31 6.13 5.26
N GLU A 31 10.58 6.03 6.37
CA GLU A 31 10.06 4.76 6.83
C GLU A 31 8.68 4.55 6.20
N VAL A 32 8.58 3.55 5.33
CA VAL A 32 7.38 3.32 4.52
C VAL A 32 6.71 2.01 4.92
N GLU A 33 5.52 2.14 5.49
CA GLU A 33 4.62 1.03 5.74
C GLU A 33 3.73 0.82 4.52
N ILE A 34 3.68 -0.41 4.02
CA ILE A 34 2.83 -0.77 2.88
C ILE A 34 1.62 -1.53 3.39
N CYS A 35 0.43 -1.00 3.14
CA CYS A 35 -0.83 -1.57 3.58
C CYS A 35 -1.64 -2.01 2.37
N VAL A 36 -1.79 -3.32 2.19
CA VAL A 36 -2.47 -3.92 1.04
C VAL A 36 -3.79 -4.54 1.47
N ALA A 37 -4.82 -4.35 0.67
CA ALA A 37 -6.07 -5.08 0.80
C ALA A 37 -6.34 -5.87 -0.47
N ASP A 38 -6.44 -7.19 -0.33
CA ASP A 38 -6.76 -8.09 -1.45
C ASP A 38 -8.27 -8.31 -1.50
N ASP A 39 -8.91 -7.84 -2.55
CA ASP A 39 -10.37 -7.94 -2.74
C ASP A 39 -10.75 -9.22 -3.48
N PHE A 40 -10.52 -10.36 -2.84
CA PHE A 40 -10.87 -11.68 -3.36
C PHE A 40 -10.21 -12.00 -4.71
N SER A 41 -8.87 -11.86 -4.77
CA SER A 41 -8.09 -12.23 -5.95
C SER A 41 -7.98 -13.76 -6.11
N ASN A 42 -7.81 -14.18 -7.36
CA ASN A 42 -7.60 -15.59 -7.73
C ASN A 42 -6.32 -15.80 -8.55
N ASP A 43 -5.39 -14.86 -8.53
CA ASP A 43 -4.14 -14.88 -9.30
C ASP A 43 -2.89 -15.15 -8.44
N GLY A 44 -3.07 -15.55 -7.18
CA GLY A 44 -1.96 -15.76 -6.25
C GLY A 44 -1.57 -14.52 -5.43
N THR A 45 -2.30 -13.42 -5.56
CA THR A 45 -2.00 -12.19 -4.81
C THR A 45 -1.95 -12.44 -3.32
N TRP A 46 -2.92 -13.14 -2.75
CA TRP A 46 -2.95 -13.36 -1.30
C TRP A 46 -1.78 -14.21 -0.81
N ASP A 47 -1.42 -15.25 -1.54
CA ASP A 47 -0.27 -16.08 -1.17
C ASP A 47 1.02 -15.25 -1.16
N TRP A 48 1.19 -14.37 -2.13
CA TRP A 48 2.32 -13.45 -2.16
C TRP A 48 2.29 -12.47 -0.99
N CYS A 49 1.12 -11.94 -0.63
CA CYS A 49 0.97 -11.06 0.54
C CYS A 49 1.39 -11.77 1.83
N LEU A 50 1.00 -13.03 2.01
CA LEU A 50 1.40 -13.82 3.18
C LEU A 50 2.91 -13.99 3.24
N GLU A 51 3.53 -14.27 2.11
CA GLU A 51 4.99 -14.40 2.01
C GLU A 51 5.67 -13.08 2.38
N MET A 52 5.18 -11.96 1.87
CA MET A 52 5.77 -10.65 2.13
C MET A 52 5.60 -10.22 3.59
N MET A 53 4.50 -10.54 4.24
CA MET A 53 4.32 -10.26 5.66
C MET A 53 5.33 -11.00 6.53
N ASN A 54 5.78 -12.18 6.10
CA ASN A 54 6.82 -12.92 6.80
C ASN A 54 8.22 -12.32 6.60
N LYS A 55 8.46 -11.69 5.46
CA LYS A 55 9.78 -11.16 5.08
C LYS A 55 9.99 -9.69 5.43
N ASP A 56 8.92 -8.91 5.43
CA ASP A 56 8.98 -7.46 5.57
C ASP A 56 8.07 -7.01 6.72
N PRO A 57 8.64 -6.56 7.86
CA PRO A 57 7.83 -6.16 9.01
C PRO A 57 6.99 -4.90 8.76
N LEU A 58 7.30 -4.14 7.70
CA LEU A 58 6.53 -2.95 7.32
C LEU A 58 5.57 -3.23 6.15
N PHE A 59 5.33 -4.49 5.84
CA PHE A 59 4.30 -4.90 4.88
C PHE A 59 3.14 -5.55 5.64
N LYS A 60 1.94 -4.99 5.47
CA LYS A 60 0.73 -5.47 6.12
C LYS A 60 -0.35 -5.69 5.08
N ALA A 61 -1.10 -6.77 5.23
CA ALA A 61 -2.16 -7.08 4.27
C ALA A 61 -3.39 -7.65 4.98
N ILE A 62 -4.55 -7.32 4.44
CA ILE A 62 -5.83 -7.93 4.79
C ILE A 62 -6.49 -8.49 3.54
N ARG A 63 -7.41 -9.42 3.72
CA ARG A 63 -8.12 -10.04 2.60
C ARG A 63 -9.62 -9.99 2.80
N ASN A 64 -10.33 -9.65 1.73
CA ASN A 64 -11.74 -9.97 1.60
C ASN A 64 -11.84 -11.38 1.02
N GLU A 65 -12.41 -12.31 1.76
CA GLU A 65 -12.53 -13.71 1.35
C GLU A 65 -13.70 -13.99 0.41
N GLY A 66 -14.43 -12.95 0.05
CA GLY A 66 -15.49 -13.04 -0.92
C GLY A 66 -16.75 -13.76 -0.42
N PRO A 67 -17.57 -14.25 -1.35
CA PRO A 67 -17.44 -14.14 -2.81
C PRO A 67 -17.73 -12.73 -3.37
N THR A 68 -18.36 -11.86 -2.61
CA THR A 68 -18.69 -10.50 -3.04
C THR A 68 -17.50 -9.57 -2.86
N ARG A 69 -17.15 -8.82 -3.89
CA ARG A 69 -16.12 -7.79 -3.81
C ARG A 69 -16.61 -6.61 -3.00
N LEU A 70 -15.71 -6.04 -2.16
CA LEU A 70 -16.03 -4.88 -1.34
C LEU A 70 -15.82 -3.56 -2.07
N GLY A 71 -14.90 -3.53 -3.02
CA GLY A 71 -14.56 -2.32 -3.75
C GLY A 71 -13.56 -1.42 -3.02
N HIS A 72 -13.00 -0.46 -3.76
CA HIS A 72 -11.91 0.36 -3.29
C HIS A 72 -12.29 1.26 -2.12
N THR A 73 -13.46 1.89 -2.15
CA THR A 73 -13.88 2.82 -1.09
C THR A 73 -13.89 2.18 0.28
N ILE A 74 -14.50 1.00 0.39
CA ILE A 74 -14.56 0.26 1.66
C ILE A 74 -13.16 -0.17 2.10
N LEU A 75 -12.34 -0.65 1.16
CA LEU A 75 -11.01 -1.13 1.47
C LEU A 75 -10.04 -0.02 1.84
N TYR A 76 -10.12 1.15 1.22
CA TYR A 76 -9.37 2.33 1.66
C TYR A 76 -9.69 2.67 3.10
N ASP A 77 -10.98 2.74 3.43
CA ASP A 77 -11.43 3.05 4.78
C ASP A 77 -10.88 2.04 5.80
N ARG A 78 -10.98 0.76 5.51
CA ARG A 78 -10.47 -0.29 6.39
C ARG A 78 -8.96 -0.24 6.55
N LEU A 79 -8.22 -0.02 5.48
CA LEU A 79 -6.76 0.06 5.55
C LEU A 79 -6.30 1.25 6.40
N VAL A 80 -6.91 2.41 6.22
CA VAL A 80 -6.55 3.60 6.99
C VAL A 80 -6.92 3.45 8.46
N ASN A 81 -8.10 2.94 8.76
CA ASN A 81 -8.61 2.91 10.14
C ASN A 81 -8.19 1.67 10.93
N GLU A 82 -7.95 0.53 10.27
CA GLU A 82 -7.72 -0.73 10.96
C GLU A 82 -6.29 -1.28 10.80
N VAL A 83 -5.55 -0.87 9.77
CA VAL A 83 -4.26 -1.46 9.42
C VAL A 83 -3.10 -0.48 9.53
N ALA A 84 -3.23 0.70 8.95
CA ALA A 84 -2.16 1.70 8.94
C ALA A 84 -1.85 2.19 10.35
N THR A 85 -0.56 2.32 10.66
CA THR A 85 -0.10 2.76 11.99
C THR A 85 0.50 4.16 11.98
N ASN A 86 0.71 4.77 10.82
CA ASN A 86 1.25 6.12 10.72
C ASN A 86 0.15 7.15 10.52
N ASP A 87 0.38 8.37 11.03
CA ASP A 87 -0.56 9.48 10.89
C ASP A 87 -0.67 9.97 9.45
N ILE A 88 0.41 9.82 8.68
CA ILE A 88 0.45 10.20 7.28
C ILE A 88 0.11 8.97 6.45
N CYS A 89 -1.00 9.03 5.73
CA CYS A 89 -1.43 7.97 4.83
C CYS A 89 -1.55 8.54 3.41
N MET A 90 -1.04 7.80 2.45
CA MET A 90 -1.12 8.18 1.04
C MET A 90 -1.85 7.10 0.25
N ILE A 91 -2.88 7.49 -0.46
CA ILE A 91 -3.56 6.61 -1.41
C ILE A 91 -2.57 6.28 -2.53
N TYR A 92 -2.34 5.00 -2.73
CA TYR A 92 -1.31 4.53 -3.64
C TYR A 92 -1.82 3.27 -4.37
N HIS A 93 -2.18 3.43 -5.63
CA HIS A 93 -2.72 2.31 -6.41
C HIS A 93 -1.69 1.19 -6.59
N ALA A 94 -2.17 -0.04 -6.73
CA ALA A 94 -1.31 -1.21 -6.84
C ALA A 94 -0.48 -1.25 -8.13
N ASP A 95 -0.79 -0.43 -9.11
CA ASP A 95 -0.13 -0.34 -10.40
C ASP A 95 0.73 0.93 -10.56
N MET A 96 1.17 1.54 -9.46
CA MET A 96 2.00 2.74 -9.48
C MET A 96 3.46 2.44 -9.17
N TYR A 97 4.35 3.14 -9.86
CA TYR A 97 5.80 3.08 -9.62
C TYR A 97 6.23 4.28 -8.78
N LEU A 98 6.94 4.04 -7.68
CA LEU A 98 7.50 5.12 -6.88
C LEU A 98 8.82 5.58 -7.49
N CYS A 99 8.83 6.81 -8.02
CA CYS A 99 10.05 7.40 -8.59
C CYS A 99 11.03 7.82 -7.49
N PRO A 100 12.35 7.90 -7.82
CA PRO A 100 13.32 8.50 -6.92
C PRO A 100 12.91 9.92 -6.52
N GLU A 101 13.15 10.29 -5.27
CA GLU A 101 12.84 11.62 -4.71
C GLU A 101 11.34 11.92 -4.53
N ALA A 102 10.44 11.03 -4.94
CA ALA A 102 9.00 11.29 -4.84
C ALA A 102 8.56 11.57 -3.40
N LEU A 103 9.02 10.78 -2.43
CA LEU A 103 8.65 10.97 -1.03
C LEU A 103 9.28 12.24 -0.42
N ASN A 104 10.45 12.64 -0.89
CA ASN A 104 11.04 13.93 -0.51
C ASN A 104 10.16 15.10 -0.99
N ALA A 105 9.63 15.00 -2.20
CA ALA A 105 8.71 16.00 -2.73
C ALA A 105 7.40 16.05 -1.93
N VAL A 106 6.86 14.89 -1.56
CA VAL A 106 5.65 14.80 -0.73
C VAL A 106 5.91 15.48 0.62
N GLU A 107 7.00 15.14 1.30
CA GLU A 107 7.32 15.72 2.60
C GLU A 107 7.49 17.23 2.52
N LYS A 108 8.16 17.72 1.49
CA LYS A 108 8.39 19.17 1.29
C LYS A 108 7.09 19.96 1.18
N HIS A 109 6.07 19.40 0.56
CA HIS A 109 4.80 20.08 0.30
C HIS A 109 3.68 19.71 1.29
N LEU A 110 3.96 18.80 2.21
CA LEU A 110 2.96 18.32 3.17
C LEU A 110 2.73 19.36 4.27
N THR A 111 1.46 19.71 4.49
CA THR A 111 1.02 20.55 5.61
C THR A 111 -0.22 19.93 6.21
N ASP A 112 -0.68 20.43 7.38
CA ASP A 112 -1.91 19.95 8.04
C ASP A 112 -3.17 20.08 7.17
N LYS A 113 -3.10 20.88 6.12
CA LYS A 113 -4.25 21.16 5.24
C LYS A 113 -4.02 20.73 3.80
N THR A 114 -2.95 19.99 3.54
CA THR A 114 -2.60 19.60 2.16
C THR A 114 -3.09 18.19 1.89
N ILE A 115 -3.76 18.00 0.76
CA ILE A 115 -4.08 16.70 0.18
C ILE A 115 -3.16 16.52 -1.02
N VAL A 116 -2.40 15.45 -1.00
CA VAL A 116 -1.42 15.17 -2.04
C VAL A 116 -1.88 14.02 -2.94
#